data_34fa165aa0cca875af65cf0eff27af48
#
_entry.id   34fa165aa0cca875af65cf0eff27af48
#
_cell.length_a   1.000
_cell.length_b   1.000
_cell.length_c   1.000
_cell.angle_alpha   90.00
_cell.angle_beta   90.00
_cell.angle_gamma   90.00
#
_symmetry.space_group_name_H-M   'P 1'
#
loop_
_entity.id
_entity.type
_entity.pdbx_description
1 polymer ?
#
loop_
_entity_poly.entity_id
_entity_poly.type
_entity_poly.pdbx_seq_one_letter_code
_entity_poly.pdbx_strand_id
1 'polypeptide(L)'
;MANYVNMKSQNVLEKKATQVRQVEIVQAALNVIGRLGVSGLTIHEVALSAGMSEANIYRHFRNKQEVVKALVEFIGGQVTSRAAQLAGSSGKPLDKLERVILAHTEMIAKNPGIPRLLFSDGGIATGGRIAQIMSSRIESFLDTLAGLLEAAATEGAVREGIASRETAVTILGMIQFSVLRWIGNQTEGRLVDEVALLWGNFRRLLER
;
A
#
# COMPACT_ATOMS: atom_id res chain seq x y z
N MET A 1 11.60 -43.64 3.11
CA MET A 1 10.93 -42.45 3.71
C MET A 1 11.84 -41.23 3.92
N ALA A 2 13.13 -41.41 4.28
CA ALA A 2 14.08 -40.30 4.49
C ALA A 2 14.31 -39.37 3.28
N ASN A 3 14.40 -39.92 2.06
CA ASN A 3 14.62 -39.14 0.83
C ASN A 3 13.42 -38.23 0.45
N TYR A 4 12.19 -38.61 0.80
CA TYR A 4 10.99 -37.80 0.49
C TYR A 4 10.83 -36.59 1.41
N VAL A 5 11.28 -36.73 2.68
CA VAL A 5 11.28 -35.63 3.67
C VAL A 5 12.36 -34.60 3.31
N ASN A 6 13.54 -35.07 2.87
CA ASN A 6 14.66 -34.18 2.49
C ASN A 6 14.34 -33.36 1.21
N MET A 7 13.68 -33.98 0.22
CA MET A 7 13.27 -33.33 -1.01
C MET A 7 12.17 -32.26 -0.78
N LYS A 8 11.23 -32.49 0.14
CA LYS A 8 10.25 -31.48 0.55
C LYS A 8 10.89 -30.30 1.28
N SER A 9 11.85 -30.57 2.14
CA SER A 9 12.56 -29.52 2.89
C SER A 9 13.42 -28.65 1.99
N GLN A 10 14.13 -29.22 1.01
CA GLN A 10 14.90 -28.48 0.00
C GLN A 10 13.99 -27.61 -0.87
N ASN A 11 12.87 -28.15 -1.36
CA ASN A 11 11.90 -27.40 -2.16
C ASN A 11 11.28 -26.22 -1.40
N VAL A 12 11.04 -26.34 -0.09
CA VAL A 12 10.56 -25.26 0.77
C VAL A 12 11.63 -24.16 0.96
N LEU A 13 12.89 -24.57 1.15
CA LEU A 13 14.02 -23.63 1.29
C LEU A 13 14.29 -22.83 0.00
N GLU A 14 14.29 -23.50 -1.15
CA GLU A 14 14.44 -22.86 -2.46
C GLU A 14 13.29 -21.91 -2.78
N LYS A 15 12.05 -22.30 -2.48
CA LYS A 15 10.87 -21.44 -2.65
C LYS A 15 10.93 -20.21 -1.76
N LYS A 16 11.39 -20.37 -0.52
CA LYS A 16 11.59 -19.26 0.42
C LYS A 16 12.70 -18.30 -0.04
N ALA A 17 13.81 -18.84 -0.56
CA ALA A 17 14.90 -18.04 -1.15
C ALA A 17 14.41 -17.25 -2.38
N THR A 18 13.61 -17.86 -3.25
CA THR A 18 13.00 -17.19 -4.40
C THR A 18 12.07 -16.04 -3.99
N GLN A 19 11.22 -16.26 -2.98
CA GLN A 19 10.32 -15.21 -2.47
C GLN A 19 11.09 -14.03 -1.87
N VAL A 20 12.16 -14.28 -1.10
CA VAL A 20 13.02 -13.23 -0.55
C VAL A 20 13.61 -12.38 -1.68
N ARG A 21 14.15 -13.03 -2.73
CA ARG A 21 14.71 -12.32 -3.88
C ARG A 21 13.68 -11.51 -4.65
N GLN A 22 12.46 -12.04 -4.82
CA GLN A 22 11.37 -11.26 -5.44
C GLN A 22 11.03 -10.00 -4.65
N VAL A 23 11.00 -10.07 -3.31
CA VAL A 23 10.77 -8.90 -2.45
C VAL A 23 11.89 -7.87 -2.58
N GLU A 24 13.16 -8.30 -2.61
CA GLU A 24 14.31 -7.40 -2.83
C GLU A 24 14.22 -6.66 -4.16
N ILE A 25 13.87 -7.37 -5.25
CA ILE A 25 13.70 -6.78 -6.59
C ILE A 25 12.53 -5.78 -6.60
N VAL A 26 11.41 -6.12 -5.98
CA VAL A 26 10.23 -5.24 -5.87
C VAL A 26 10.56 -3.97 -5.08
N GLN A 27 11.31 -4.09 -3.98
CA GLN A 27 11.74 -2.93 -3.18
C GLN A 27 12.71 -2.05 -3.97
N ALA A 28 13.63 -2.65 -4.72
CA ALA A 28 14.53 -1.91 -5.61
C ALA A 28 13.76 -1.16 -6.71
N ALA A 29 12.74 -1.79 -7.31
CA ALA A 29 11.87 -1.14 -8.28
C ALA A 29 11.12 0.07 -7.68
N LEU A 30 10.62 -0.06 -6.45
CA LEU A 30 9.97 1.05 -5.73
C LEU A 30 10.94 2.22 -5.50
N ASN A 31 12.18 1.94 -5.13
CA ASN A 31 13.24 2.94 -4.94
C ASN A 31 13.57 3.64 -6.27
N VAL A 32 13.65 2.90 -7.39
CA VAL A 32 13.88 3.47 -8.72
C VAL A 32 12.73 4.41 -9.10
N ILE A 33 11.47 3.99 -8.92
CA ILE A 33 10.31 4.86 -9.17
C ILE A 33 10.35 6.12 -8.28
N GLY A 34 10.76 5.98 -7.03
CA GLY A 34 10.92 7.11 -6.10
C GLY A 34 11.96 8.13 -6.56
N ARG A 35 13.04 7.70 -7.23
CA ARG A 35 14.10 8.60 -7.74
C ARG A 35 13.82 9.11 -9.14
N LEU A 36 13.47 8.23 -10.06
CA LEU A 36 13.45 8.48 -11.51
C LEU A 36 12.03 8.57 -12.10
N GLY A 37 10.99 8.35 -11.29
CA GLY A 37 9.63 8.22 -11.78
C GLY A 37 9.36 6.88 -12.48
N VAL A 38 8.11 6.67 -12.92
CA VAL A 38 7.70 5.42 -13.60
C VAL A 38 8.33 5.28 -14.99
N SER A 39 8.53 6.39 -15.70
CA SER A 39 9.22 6.43 -17.00
C SER A 39 10.68 5.98 -16.90
N GLY A 40 11.36 6.28 -15.79
CA GLY A 40 12.73 5.87 -15.54
C GLY A 40 12.90 4.42 -15.07
N LEU A 41 11.80 3.68 -14.82
CA LEU A 41 11.88 2.29 -14.42
C LEU A 41 12.30 1.40 -15.60
N THR A 42 13.51 0.88 -15.55
CA THR A 42 14.05 -0.14 -16.47
C THR A 42 14.57 -1.34 -15.68
N ILE A 43 14.73 -2.50 -16.33
CA ILE A 43 15.35 -3.67 -15.68
C ILE A 43 16.78 -3.37 -15.27
N HIS A 44 17.51 -2.59 -16.07
CA HIS A 44 18.86 -2.13 -15.77
C HIS A 44 18.90 -1.35 -14.45
N GLU A 45 18.06 -0.34 -14.29
CA GLU A 45 17.98 0.49 -13.08
C GLU A 45 17.56 -0.32 -11.84
N VAL A 46 16.63 -1.27 -12.02
CA VAL A 46 16.22 -2.19 -10.95
C VAL A 46 17.39 -3.07 -10.53
N ALA A 47 18.14 -3.62 -11.49
CA ALA A 47 19.32 -4.46 -11.23
C ALA A 47 20.40 -3.68 -10.46
N LEU A 48 20.72 -2.45 -10.90
CA LEU A 48 21.65 -1.56 -10.19
C LEU A 48 21.17 -1.29 -8.76
N SER A 49 19.90 -0.94 -8.60
CA SER A 49 19.32 -0.63 -7.27
C SER A 49 19.27 -1.83 -6.34
N ALA A 50 19.12 -3.05 -6.89
CA ALA A 50 19.10 -4.31 -6.13
C ALA A 50 20.50 -4.89 -5.87
N GLY A 51 21.56 -4.34 -6.46
CA GLY A 51 22.90 -4.92 -6.42
C GLY A 51 22.98 -6.28 -7.12
N MET A 52 22.23 -6.47 -8.20
CA MET A 52 22.10 -7.73 -8.94
C MET A 52 22.44 -7.53 -10.43
N SER A 53 22.72 -8.64 -11.16
CA SER A 53 22.76 -8.59 -12.62
C SER A 53 21.35 -8.59 -13.22
N GLU A 54 21.17 -8.02 -14.42
CA GLU A 54 19.90 -8.09 -15.16
C GLU A 54 19.47 -9.55 -15.41
N ALA A 55 20.43 -10.43 -15.70
CA ALA A 55 20.15 -11.85 -15.85
C ALA A 55 19.52 -12.48 -14.59
N ASN A 56 19.93 -12.01 -13.39
CA ASN A 56 19.34 -12.46 -12.15
C ASN A 56 17.90 -11.94 -12.00
N ILE A 57 17.61 -10.69 -12.39
CA ILE A 57 16.23 -10.17 -12.42
C ILE A 57 15.36 -11.02 -13.35
N TYR A 58 15.83 -11.33 -14.57
CA TYR A 58 15.10 -12.14 -15.55
C TYR A 58 14.83 -13.59 -15.11
N ARG A 59 15.57 -14.12 -14.15
CA ARG A 59 15.26 -15.42 -13.52
C ARG A 59 13.99 -15.39 -12.67
N HIS A 60 13.59 -14.22 -12.18
CA HIS A 60 12.43 -14.03 -11.30
C HIS A 60 11.26 -13.36 -12.00
N PHE A 61 11.50 -12.50 -12.99
CA PHE A 61 10.50 -11.71 -13.71
C PHE A 61 10.82 -11.66 -15.19
N ARG A 62 9.88 -12.06 -16.05
CA ARG A 62 10.10 -12.15 -17.50
C ARG A 62 10.28 -10.79 -18.17
N ASN A 63 9.70 -9.74 -17.60
CA ASN A 63 9.73 -8.38 -18.15
C ASN A 63 9.39 -7.34 -17.06
N LYS A 64 9.53 -6.06 -17.43
CA LYS A 64 9.22 -4.92 -16.56
C LYS A 64 7.78 -4.95 -16.03
N GLN A 65 6.80 -5.34 -16.84
CA GLN A 65 5.40 -5.36 -16.43
C GLN A 65 5.14 -6.37 -15.30
N GLU A 66 5.83 -7.52 -15.32
CA GLU A 66 5.76 -8.48 -14.19
C GLU A 66 6.35 -7.89 -12.91
N VAL A 67 7.43 -7.11 -12.99
CA VAL A 67 7.99 -6.39 -11.83
C VAL A 67 7.00 -5.38 -11.29
N VAL A 68 6.39 -4.56 -12.16
CA VAL A 68 5.37 -3.56 -11.76
C VAL A 68 4.14 -4.24 -11.16
N LYS A 69 3.68 -5.33 -11.75
CA LYS A 69 2.57 -6.11 -11.21
C LYS A 69 2.87 -6.62 -9.79
N ALA A 70 4.03 -7.26 -9.61
CA ALA A 70 4.46 -7.77 -8.31
C ALA A 70 4.63 -6.63 -7.28
N LEU A 71 5.10 -5.45 -7.71
CA LEU A 71 5.20 -4.26 -6.89
C LEU A 71 3.83 -3.80 -6.39
N VAL A 72 2.82 -3.71 -7.26
CA VAL A 72 1.45 -3.32 -6.89
C VAL A 72 0.82 -4.34 -5.96
N GLU A 73 1.00 -5.65 -6.23
CA GLU A 73 0.53 -6.73 -5.35
C GLU A 73 1.19 -6.67 -3.97
N PHE A 74 2.49 -6.42 -3.91
CA PHE A 74 3.25 -6.32 -2.67
C PHE A 74 2.82 -5.13 -1.82
N ILE A 75 2.79 -3.92 -2.41
CA ILE A 75 2.36 -2.70 -1.71
C ILE A 75 0.91 -2.84 -1.22
N GLY A 76 0.00 -3.23 -2.13
CA GLY A 76 -1.41 -3.41 -1.79
C GLY A 76 -1.61 -4.47 -0.70
N GLY A 77 -0.85 -5.58 -0.75
CA GLY A 77 -0.86 -6.60 0.29
C GLY A 77 -0.39 -6.08 1.65
N GLN A 78 0.67 -5.26 1.68
CA GLN A 78 1.13 -4.64 2.94
C GLN A 78 0.08 -3.67 3.52
N VAL A 79 -0.52 -2.82 2.68
CA VAL A 79 -1.57 -1.87 3.10
C VAL A 79 -2.74 -2.63 3.73
N THR A 80 -3.32 -3.57 3.00
CA THR A 80 -4.52 -4.29 3.45
C THR A 80 -4.24 -5.17 4.67
N SER A 81 -3.10 -5.85 4.72
CA SER A 81 -2.69 -6.67 5.86
C SER A 81 -2.47 -5.82 7.12
N ARG A 82 -1.79 -4.68 7.00
CA ARG A 82 -1.56 -3.77 8.12
C ARG A 82 -2.86 -3.15 8.62
N ALA A 83 -3.74 -2.72 7.71
CA ALA A 83 -5.06 -2.19 8.04
C ALA A 83 -5.91 -3.23 8.80
N ALA A 84 -5.99 -4.46 8.30
CA ALA A 84 -6.72 -5.56 8.95
C ALA A 84 -6.15 -5.88 10.34
N GLN A 85 -4.81 -5.92 10.49
CA GLN A 85 -4.16 -6.13 11.79
C GLN A 85 -4.54 -5.05 12.81
N LEU A 86 -4.51 -3.77 12.40
CA LEU A 86 -4.87 -2.65 13.26
C LEU A 86 -6.37 -2.64 13.59
N ALA A 87 -7.22 -2.95 12.62
CA ALA A 87 -8.65 -3.07 12.82
C ALA A 87 -9.01 -4.20 13.81
N GLY A 88 -8.29 -5.33 13.78
CA GLY A 88 -8.46 -6.44 14.71
C GLY A 88 -7.83 -6.23 16.10
N SER A 89 -7.07 -5.14 16.32
CA SER A 89 -6.44 -4.85 17.61
C SER A 89 -7.44 -4.39 18.66
N SER A 90 -7.04 -4.31 19.94
CA SER A 90 -7.86 -3.76 21.02
C SER A 90 -8.04 -2.24 20.90
N GLY A 91 -9.13 -1.72 21.47
CA GLY A 91 -9.44 -0.29 21.55
C GLY A 91 -10.74 0.10 20.85
N LYS A 92 -11.15 1.35 21.03
CA LYS A 92 -12.36 1.90 20.44
C LYS A 92 -12.26 1.97 18.90
N PRO A 93 -13.36 1.77 18.16
CA PRO A 93 -13.34 1.75 16.70
C PRO A 93 -12.74 3.00 16.04
N LEU A 94 -13.05 4.20 16.54
CA LEU A 94 -12.49 5.45 16.01
C LEU A 94 -10.97 5.59 16.26
N ASP A 95 -10.46 5.06 17.39
CA ASP A 95 -9.02 5.07 17.67
C ASP A 95 -8.27 4.05 16.78
N LYS A 96 -8.92 2.92 16.46
CA LYS A 96 -8.40 1.96 15.48
C LYS A 96 -8.37 2.58 14.08
N LEU A 97 -9.44 3.27 13.71
CA LEU A 97 -9.55 3.98 12.43
C LEU A 97 -8.43 5.00 12.26
N GLU A 98 -8.17 5.82 13.30
CA GLU A 98 -7.05 6.75 13.33
C GLU A 98 -5.70 6.05 13.11
N ARG A 99 -5.45 4.95 13.83
CA ARG A 99 -4.22 4.17 13.65
C ARG A 99 -4.08 3.61 12.24
N VAL A 100 -5.15 3.18 11.61
CA VAL A 100 -5.14 2.72 10.21
C VAL A 100 -4.80 3.86 9.27
N ILE A 101 -5.44 5.02 9.42
CA ILE A 101 -5.19 6.22 8.62
C ILE A 101 -3.73 6.65 8.73
N LEU A 102 -3.21 6.79 9.94
CA LEU A 102 -1.84 7.25 10.18
C LEU A 102 -0.80 6.23 9.68
N ALA A 103 -1.01 4.94 9.92
CA ALA A 103 -0.10 3.90 9.44
C ALA A 103 -0.05 3.84 7.90
N HIS A 104 -1.19 4.04 7.22
CA HIS A 104 -1.24 4.13 5.76
C HIS A 104 -0.47 5.36 5.25
N THR A 105 -0.68 6.51 5.89
CA THR A 105 0.00 7.77 5.54
C THR A 105 1.50 7.69 5.77
N GLU A 106 1.96 7.11 6.89
CA GLU A 106 3.37 6.88 7.17
C GLU A 106 4.04 5.98 6.13
N MET A 107 3.34 4.93 5.70
CA MET A 107 3.87 4.04 4.66
C MET A 107 4.08 4.78 3.35
N ILE A 108 3.15 5.66 2.96
CA ILE A 108 3.29 6.53 1.78
C ILE A 108 4.46 7.50 1.95
N ALA A 109 4.56 8.18 3.10
CA ALA A 109 5.62 9.14 3.37
C ALA A 109 7.03 8.51 3.30
N LYS A 110 7.16 7.26 3.79
CA LYS A 110 8.42 6.49 3.73
C LYS A 110 8.76 5.95 2.34
N ASN A 111 7.80 5.95 1.42
CA ASN A 111 7.93 5.33 0.09
C ASN A 111 7.42 6.27 -1.02
N PRO A 112 8.16 7.32 -1.38
CA PRO A 112 7.70 8.32 -2.37
C PRO A 112 7.47 7.74 -3.78
N GLY A 113 7.93 6.53 -4.04
CA GLY A 113 7.61 5.78 -5.26
C GLY A 113 6.14 5.33 -5.35
N ILE A 114 5.46 5.14 -4.20
CA ILE A 114 4.06 4.71 -4.17
C ILE A 114 3.14 5.75 -4.85
N PRO A 115 3.10 7.01 -4.41
CA PRO A 115 2.25 7.99 -5.05
C PRO A 115 2.67 8.28 -6.49
N ARG A 116 3.95 8.25 -6.81
CA ARG A 116 4.42 8.39 -8.21
C ARG A 116 3.89 7.27 -9.10
N LEU A 117 3.81 6.03 -8.59
CA LEU A 117 3.21 4.92 -9.31
C LEU A 117 1.69 5.10 -9.49
N LEU A 118 0.99 5.59 -8.46
CA LEU A 118 -0.46 5.78 -8.46
C LEU A 118 -0.92 6.89 -9.42
N PHE A 119 -0.21 8.02 -9.44
CA PHE A 119 -0.59 9.24 -10.17
C PHE A 119 0.15 9.41 -11.51
N SER A 120 0.92 8.40 -11.97
CA SER A 120 1.57 8.45 -13.28
C SER A 120 0.61 8.08 -14.41
N ASP A 121 0.92 8.54 -15.62
CA ASP A 121 0.18 8.21 -16.86
C ASP A 121 0.13 6.70 -17.16
N GLY A 122 0.98 5.91 -16.54
CA GLY A 122 1.00 4.45 -16.63
C GLY A 122 0.37 3.71 -15.43
N GLY A 123 -0.24 4.45 -14.48
CA GLY A 123 -0.86 3.89 -13.28
C GLY A 123 -2.29 3.36 -13.50
N ILE A 124 -3.22 3.73 -12.61
CA ILE A 124 -4.62 3.27 -12.65
C ILE A 124 -5.35 3.66 -13.95
N ALA A 125 -4.98 4.80 -14.56
CA ALA A 125 -5.68 5.39 -15.69
C ALA A 125 -5.57 4.57 -17.00
N THR A 126 -4.58 3.68 -17.14
CA THR A 126 -4.34 2.95 -18.39
C THR A 126 -5.11 1.65 -18.56
N GLY A 127 -5.90 1.25 -17.56
CA GLY A 127 -6.66 0.00 -17.61
C GLY A 127 -5.79 -1.25 -17.48
N GLY A 128 -6.37 -2.41 -17.78
CA GLY A 128 -5.66 -3.70 -17.76
C GLY A 128 -5.54 -4.32 -16.36
N ARG A 129 -4.71 -5.37 -16.28
CA ARG A 129 -4.61 -6.23 -15.09
C ARG A 129 -4.05 -5.51 -13.85
N ILE A 130 -3.13 -4.56 -14.05
CA ILE A 130 -2.53 -3.79 -12.94
C ILE A 130 -3.59 -2.88 -12.31
N ALA A 131 -4.38 -2.18 -13.13
CA ALA A 131 -5.50 -1.35 -12.66
C ALA A 131 -6.53 -2.17 -11.88
N GLN A 132 -6.86 -3.38 -12.35
CA GLN A 132 -7.78 -4.29 -11.65
C GLN A 132 -7.25 -4.71 -10.27
N ILE A 133 -5.95 -5.07 -10.18
CA ILE A 133 -5.31 -5.42 -8.90
C ILE A 133 -5.36 -4.23 -7.95
N MET A 134 -5.03 -3.05 -8.44
CA MET A 134 -5.02 -1.81 -7.63
C MET A 134 -6.43 -1.47 -7.14
N SER A 135 -7.44 -1.50 -8.03
CA SER A 135 -8.84 -1.28 -7.68
C SER A 135 -9.31 -2.26 -6.60
N SER A 136 -9.02 -3.55 -6.74
CA SER A 136 -9.35 -4.56 -5.72
C SER A 136 -8.70 -4.28 -4.37
N ARG A 137 -7.46 -3.76 -4.33
CA ARG A 137 -6.77 -3.41 -3.09
C ARG A 137 -7.36 -2.16 -2.43
N ILE A 138 -7.73 -1.17 -3.24
CA ILE A 138 -8.44 0.03 -2.77
C ILE A 138 -9.77 -0.35 -2.14
N GLU A 139 -10.56 -1.20 -2.82
CA GLU A 139 -11.84 -1.69 -2.30
C GLU A 139 -11.66 -2.40 -0.95
N SER A 140 -10.69 -3.32 -0.85
CA SER A 140 -10.39 -4.02 0.40
C SER A 140 -9.97 -3.10 1.55
N PHE A 141 -9.25 -2.01 1.24
CA PHE A 141 -8.90 -1.00 2.22
C PHE A 141 -10.13 -0.18 2.67
N LEU A 142 -10.97 0.22 1.72
CA LEU A 142 -12.23 0.91 2.00
C LEU A 142 -13.17 0.06 2.84
N ASP A 143 -13.26 -1.27 2.60
CA ASP A 143 -14.04 -2.19 3.41
C ASP A 143 -13.55 -2.23 4.87
N THR A 144 -12.23 -2.17 5.07
CA THR A 144 -11.66 -2.10 6.43
C THR A 144 -12.04 -0.80 7.15
N LEU A 145 -11.97 0.35 6.46
CA LEU A 145 -12.38 1.64 7.04
C LEU A 145 -13.89 1.67 7.34
N ALA A 146 -14.71 1.21 6.40
CA ALA A 146 -16.17 1.15 6.54
C ALA A 146 -16.58 0.26 7.71
N GLY A 147 -15.98 -0.92 7.86
CA GLY A 147 -16.24 -1.81 8.99
C GLY A 147 -15.91 -1.22 10.35
N LEU A 148 -14.85 -0.38 10.45
CA LEU A 148 -14.55 0.36 11.68
C LEU A 148 -15.56 1.47 11.96
N LEU A 149 -16.08 2.14 10.93
CA LEU A 149 -17.13 3.14 11.07
C LEU A 149 -18.47 2.52 11.47
N GLU A 150 -18.81 1.34 10.91
CA GLU A 150 -20.00 0.56 11.31
C GLU A 150 -19.91 0.12 12.77
N ALA A 151 -18.74 -0.34 13.21
CA ALA A 151 -18.50 -0.68 14.62
C ALA A 151 -18.66 0.56 15.52
N ALA A 152 -18.13 1.73 15.10
CA ALA A 152 -18.31 2.97 15.83
C ALA A 152 -19.78 3.44 15.90
N ALA A 153 -20.55 3.24 14.83
CA ALA A 153 -21.99 3.51 14.81
C ALA A 153 -22.75 2.58 15.74
N THR A 154 -22.42 1.30 15.76
CA THR A 154 -23.02 0.30 16.65
C THR A 154 -22.74 0.61 18.13
N GLU A 155 -21.55 1.14 18.44
CA GLU A 155 -21.22 1.58 19.81
C GLU A 155 -21.81 2.97 20.15
N GLY A 156 -22.53 3.65 19.23
CA GLY A 156 -23.07 4.96 19.42
C GLY A 156 -22.00 6.08 19.50
N ALA A 157 -20.79 5.82 19.03
CA ALA A 157 -19.66 6.74 19.08
C ALA A 157 -19.71 7.81 17.96
N VAL A 158 -20.51 7.57 16.91
CA VAL A 158 -20.72 8.53 15.83
C VAL A 158 -22.18 8.96 15.73
N ARG A 159 -22.42 10.07 15.04
CA ARG A 159 -23.77 10.62 14.81
C ARG A 159 -24.63 9.64 14.02
N GLU A 160 -25.93 9.66 14.25
CA GLU A 160 -26.89 8.90 13.47
C GLU A 160 -26.88 9.31 11.99
N GLY A 161 -27.10 8.36 11.10
CA GLY A 161 -27.15 8.60 9.65
C GLY A 161 -25.80 8.69 8.96
N ILE A 162 -24.70 8.40 9.65
CA ILE A 162 -23.38 8.30 9.00
C ILE A 162 -23.38 7.10 8.05
N ALA A 163 -23.21 7.38 6.76
CA ALA A 163 -23.03 6.36 5.73
C ALA A 163 -21.58 5.87 5.74
N SER A 164 -21.33 4.69 6.33
CA SER A 164 -19.97 4.20 6.62
C SER A 164 -19.09 4.06 5.38
N ARG A 165 -19.66 3.58 4.26
CA ARG A 165 -18.92 3.40 3.00
C ARG A 165 -18.51 4.73 2.38
N GLU A 166 -19.42 5.67 2.27
CA GLU A 166 -19.19 7.01 1.72
C GLU A 166 -18.24 7.82 2.58
N THR A 167 -18.34 7.65 3.90
CA THR A 167 -17.41 8.24 4.86
C THR A 167 -16.00 7.65 4.69
N ALA A 168 -15.87 6.34 4.47
CA ALA A 168 -14.58 5.70 4.17
C ALA A 168 -13.96 6.25 2.88
N VAL A 169 -14.77 6.44 1.82
CA VAL A 169 -14.34 7.08 0.57
C VAL A 169 -13.87 8.52 0.83
N THR A 170 -14.58 9.28 1.65
CA THR A 170 -14.19 10.64 2.02
C THR A 170 -12.85 10.67 2.76
N ILE A 171 -12.63 9.75 3.71
CA ILE A 171 -11.36 9.60 4.44
C ILE A 171 -10.22 9.29 3.47
N LEU A 172 -10.42 8.33 2.56
CA LEU A 172 -9.39 8.01 1.57
C LEU A 172 -9.12 9.18 0.64
N GLY A 173 -10.16 9.89 0.19
CA GLY A 173 -10.03 11.11 -0.63
C GLY A 173 -9.23 12.22 0.06
N MET A 174 -9.45 12.42 1.36
CA MET A 174 -8.67 13.34 2.20
C MET A 174 -7.17 12.97 2.20
N ILE A 175 -6.85 11.70 2.43
CA ILE A 175 -5.46 11.20 2.40
C ILE A 175 -4.85 11.41 1.00
N GLN A 176 -5.55 11.01 -0.05
CA GLN A 176 -5.06 11.09 -1.44
C GLN A 176 -4.81 12.53 -1.87
N PHE A 177 -5.69 13.48 -1.50
CA PHE A 177 -5.49 14.88 -1.81
C PHE A 177 -4.30 15.48 -1.06
N SER A 178 -4.10 15.11 0.22
CA SER A 178 -2.91 15.51 0.99
C SER A 178 -1.63 14.97 0.36
N VAL A 179 -1.65 13.72 -0.11
CA VAL A 179 -0.52 13.11 -0.83
C VAL A 179 -0.22 13.86 -2.14
N LEU A 180 -1.24 14.23 -2.91
CA LEU A 180 -1.07 14.97 -4.16
C LEU A 180 -0.41 16.34 -3.92
N ARG A 181 -0.88 17.06 -2.89
CA ARG A 181 -0.28 18.34 -2.48
C ARG A 181 1.17 18.18 -2.00
N TRP A 182 1.43 17.13 -1.21
CA TRP A 182 2.76 16.84 -0.68
C TRP A 182 3.78 16.58 -1.80
N ILE A 183 3.40 15.82 -2.84
CA ILE A 183 4.25 15.58 -4.01
C ILE A 183 4.54 16.90 -4.76
N GLY A 184 3.51 17.72 -4.97
CA GLY A 184 3.62 18.98 -5.72
C GLY A 184 4.47 20.03 -5.02
N ASN A 185 4.46 20.08 -3.69
CA ASN A 185 5.11 21.12 -2.89
C ASN A 185 6.50 20.73 -2.36
N GLN A 186 6.97 19.51 -2.59
CA GLN A 186 8.24 18.95 -2.07
C GLN A 186 8.47 19.23 -0.57
N THR A 187 7.41 19.32 0.22
CA THR A 187 7.47 19.57 1.66
C THR A 187 7.77 18.27 2.39
N GLU A 188 9.04 17.94 2.53
CA GLU A 188 9.47 16.80 3.35
C GLU A 188 8.92 16.92 4.78
N GLY A 189 8.40 15.82 5.34
CA GLY A 189 8.09 15.67 6.77
C GLY A 189 6.71 16.11 7.24
N ARG A 190 5.86 16.74 6.40
CA ARG A 190 4.55 17.26 6.84
C ARG A 190 3.32 16.42 6.50
N LEU A 191 3.45 15.36 5.68
CA LEU A 191 2.27 14.60 5.23
C LEU A 191 1.50 13.96 6.39
N VAL A 192 2.22 13.30 7.31
CA VAL A 192 1.59 12.61 8.45
C VAL A 192 0.93 13.61 9.38
N ASP A 193 1.59 14.73 9.69
CA ASP A 193 1.05 15.79 10.55
C ASP A 193 -0.18 16.46 9.92
N GLU A 194 -0.14 16.74 8.61
CA GLU A 194 -1.28 17.29 7.88
C GLU A 194 -2.49 16.36 7.94
N VAL A 195 -2.29 15.06 7.63
CA VAL A 195 -3.37 14.07 7.68
C VAL A 195 -3.89 13.88 9.11
N ALA A 196 -3.02 13.90 10.13
CA ALA A 196 -3.44 13.82 11.52
C ALA A 196 -4.34 15.01 11.93
N LEU A 197 -3.99 16.23 11.52
CA LEU A 197 -4.80 17.42 11.76
C LEU A 197 -6.15 17.35 11.05
N LEU A 198 -6.15 16.96 9.77
CA LEU A 198 -7.38 16.81 8.99
C LEU A 198 -8.28 15.74 9.58
N TRP A 199 -7.70 14.59 9.96
CA TRP A 199 -8.43 13.53 10.63
C TRP A 199 -9.03 14.01 11.96
N GLY A 200 -8.27 14.69 12.81
CA GLY A 200 -8.77 15.23 14.09
C GLY A 200 -9.93 16.20 13.91
N ASN A 201 -9.93 17.02 12.84
CA ASN A 201 -11.05 17.88 12.49
C ASN A 201 -12.26 17.07 12.02
N PHE A 202 -12.04 16.12 11.11
CA PHE A 202 -13.08 15.27 10.54
C PHE A 202 -13.73 14.38 11.61
N ARG A 203 -12.90 13.78 12.50
CA ARG A 203 -13.36 12.97 13.63
C ARG A 203 -14.34 13.73 14.52
N ARG A 204 -14.08 15.01 14.86
CA ARG A 204 -15.00 15.85 15.66
C ARG A 204 -16.35 16.07 14.97
N LEU A 205 -16.39 16.05 13.64
CA LEU A 205 -17.64 16.12 12.88
C LEU A 205 -18.41 14.79 12.89
N LEU A 206 -17.72 13.65 13.04
CA LEU A 206 -18.33 12.33 13.11
C LEU A 206 -18.84 12.01 14.52
N GLU A 207 -18.09 12.39 15.55
CA GLU A 207 -18.42 12.09 16.96
C GLU A 207 -19.75 12.72 17.39
N ARG A 208 -20.43 12.00 18.28
CA ARG A 208 -21.74 12.43 18.83
C ARG A 208 -21.59 13.48 19.91
#